data_a83651545411334a43329a8242343779
#
_entry.id   a83651545411334a43329a8242343779
#
_cell.length_a   1.000
_cell.length_b   1.000
_cell.length_c   1.000
_cell.angle_alpha   90.00
_cell.angle_beta   90.00
_cell.angle_gamma   90.00
#
_symmetry.space_group_name_H-M   'P 1'
#
loop_
_entity.id
_entity.type
_entity.pdbx_description
1 polymer ?
#
loop_
_entity_poly.entity_id
_entity_poly.type
_entity_poly.pdbx_seq_one_letter_code
_entity_poly.pdbx_strand_id
1 'polypeptide(L)'
;MELNKYSKTITQDETQPASQAMLYGVGFSDEDMKKPQVGIASTWFEGNTCNIHLNGLSKFVKEGVQKHGQVGLQFNTIGISDGITNGTDGMRYSLVSREVIADSVEAVTAAHYYDGLVTIAGCDKNMPGMTMAMIRLNRPSLMVYGGTIASGKYKGKTLNIVSAFEALGERYAGKISEEDYKGVIKNACPGAGACGGMYTANTLSSAIEALGLSLPYSSSNPAMSSEKREECLNAGKYMQILLERDIKPSDILSKKAFENALRVVVVLGGSTNAVLHLIAMAKTAGIDLTLEDVTRMNNETPLIADLKPSGKYLMEDVYSIGGVPAIMKYLLSKGLLHGECLTVTGKTLRENLEEVEDLPATQDVIHPIEKPLKASGHLRVLYGNLAPEGSVAKITGKEGEQFSGPAIVFEDEFDCIRGIRDGEVKAGSVVVIRNEGPKGGPGMPEMLKPTSALIGAGFGNSVALITDGRFSGGTHGFVVGHVCPEAFDGGPIALVQNGDIITIDAVNNTIDMAVSAEELKERKSKWKQPELKVKSGVLYKYAKLVSSASEGCITDK
;
A
#
# COMPACT_ATOMS: atom_id res chain seq x y z
N MET A 1 -18.76 -31.71 -6.93
CA MET A 1 -18.43 -30.67 -7.92
C MET A 1 -17.02 -30.97 -8.40
N GLU A 2 -16.72 -30.77 -9.70
CA GLU A 2 -15.40 -31.02 -10.26
C GLU A 2 -14.47 -29.87 -9.83
N LEU A 3 -13.43 -30.17 -9.05
CA LEU A 3 -12.56 -29.14 -8.45
C LEU A 3 -11.45 -28.67 -9.40
N ASN A 4 -11.06 -29.52 -10.36
CA ASN A 4 -10.10 -29.22 -11.40
C ASN A 4 -10.76 -28.61 -12.66
N LYS A 5 -11.59 -27.63 -12.44
CA LYS A 5 -12.46 -26.98 -13.43
C LYS A 5 -11.70 -26.42 -14.65
N TYR A 6 -10.52 -25.83 -14.41
CA TYR A 6 -9.67 -25.26 -15.44
C TYR A 6 -8.55 -26.21 -15.85
N SER A 7 -7.84 -26.81 -14.89
CA SER A 7 -6.64 -27.62 -15.14
C SER A 7 -6.92 -28.90 -15.91
N LYS A 8 -8.14 -29.43 -15.87
CA LYS A 8 -8.54 -30.59 -16.69
C LYS A 8 -8.30 -30.38 -18.20
N THR A 9 -8.34 -29.12 -18.67
CA THR A 9 -8.03 -28.79 -20.05
C THR A 9 -6.63 -29.24 -20.47
N ILE A 10 -5.66 -29.16 -19.57
CA ILE A 10 -4.27 -29.55 -19.87
C ILE A 10 -3.87 -30.91 -19.29
N THR A 11 -4.67 -31.46 -18.34
CA THR A 11 -4.35 -32.73 -17.67
C THR A 11 -5.13 -33.92 -18.19
N GLN A 12 -6.33 -33.72 -18.78
CA GLN A 12 -7.27 -34.81 -19.10
C GLN A 12 -7.78 -34.77 -20.53
N ASP A 13 -7.63 -33.66 -21.26
CA ASP A 13 -8.02 -33.56 -22.66
C ASP A 13 -7.07 -34.38 -23.55
N GLU A 14 -7.58 -35.38 -24.26
CA GLU A 14 -6.82 -36.27 -25.14
C GLU A 14 -6.10 -35.51 -26.27
N THR A 15 -6.56 -34.30 -26.60
CA THR A 15 -5.92 -33.44 -27.61
C THR A 15 -4.72 -32.65 -27.06
N GLN A 16 -4.36 -32.81 -25.77
CA GLN A 16 -3.28 -32.12 -25.11
C GLN A 16 -2.14 -33.04 -24.60
N PRO A 17 -1.61 -33.96 -25.44
CA PRO A 17 -0.58 -34.90 -24.99
C PRO A 17 0.74 -34.23 -24.62
N ALA A 18 1.07 -33.07 -25.22
CA ALA A 18 2.28 -32.32 -24.90
C ALA A 18 2.22 -31.73 -23.50
N SER A 19 1.07 -31.14 -23.08
CA SER A 19 0.87 -30.63 -21.73
C SER A 19 1.02 -31.74 -20.69
N GLN A 20 0.39 -32.89 -20.94
CA GLN A 20 0.46 -34.06 -20.06
C GLN A 20 1.90 -34.57 -19.93
N ALA A 21 2.62 -34.70 -21.04
CA ALA A 21 4.02 -35.12 -21.03
C ALA A 21 4.91 -34.19 -20.22
N MET A 22 4.70 -32.87 -20.32
CA MET A 22 5.44 -31.88 -19.53
C MET A 22 5.11 -31.98 -18.02
N LEU A 23 3.86 -32.23 -17.66
CA LEU A 23 3.42 -32.40 -16.28
C LEU A 23 3.98 -33.69 -15.66
N TYR A 24 3.98 -34.81 -16.39
CA TYR A 24 4.69 -36.01 -15.95
C TYR A 24 6.20 -35.76 -15.79
N GLY A 25 6.80 -34.96 -16.68
CA GLY A 25 8.22 -34.59 -16.63
C GLY A 25 8.61 -33.82 -15.38
N VAL A 26 7.69 -33.07 -14.77
CA VAL A 26 7.90 -32.37 -13.49
C VAL A 26 7.44 -33.17 -12.28
N GLY A 27 7.07 -34.45 -12.47
CA GLY A 27 6.82 -35.41 -11.39
C GLY A 27 5.34 -35.63 -11.03
N PHE A 28 4.39 -35.23 -11.87
CA PHE A 28 2.98 -35.58 -11.66
C PHE A 28 2.77 -37.08 -11.80
N SER A 29 1.93 -37.63 -10.93
CA SER A 29 1.38 -38.99 -11.06
C SER A 29 0.01 -38.95 -11.80
N ASP A 30 -0.49 -40.12 -12.19
CA ASP A 30 -1.83 -40.27 -12.76
C ASP A 30 -2.93 -39.75 -11.83
N GLU A 31 -2.69 -39.84 -10.52
CA GLU A 31 -3.54 -39.29 -9.49
C GLU A 31 -3.50 -37.75 -9.48
N ASP A 32 -2.31 -37.15 -9.63
CA ASP A 32 -2.16 -35.69 -9.60
C ASP A 32 -2.79 -35.02 -10.81
N MET A 33 -2.87 -35.73 -11.96
CA MET A 33 -3.57 -35.27 -13.14
C MET A 33 -5.09 -35.06 -12.92
N LYS A 34 -5.66 -35.67 -11.89
CA LYS A 34 -7.08 -35.56 -11.54
C LYS A 34 -7.38 -34.52 -10.45
N LYS A 35 -6.34 -34.04 -9.77
CA LYS A 35 -6.47 -33.08 -8.67
C LYS A 35 -6.51 -31.64 -9.20
N PRO A 36 -7.17 -30.73 -8.45
CA PRO A 36 -7.08 -29.31 -8.76
C PRO A 36 -5.66 -28.78 -8.58
N GLN A 37 -5.22 -27.94 -9.50
CA GLN A 37 -3.93 -27.28 -9.47
C GLN A 37 -4.04 -25.90 -8.85
N VAL A 38 -3.21 -25.61 -7.83
CA VAL A 38 -3.16 -24.33 -7.14
C VAL A 38 -1.83 -23.66 -7.40
N GLY A 39 -1.86 -22.50 -8.06
CA GLY A 39 -0.71 -21.64 -8.20
C GLY A 39 -0.34 -21.03 -6.84
N ILE A 40 0.94 -21.03 -6.49
CA ILE A 40 1.48 -20.38 -5.29
C ILE A 40 2.45 -19.32 -5.76
N ALA A 41 1.96 -18.09 -5.87
CA ALA A 41 2.70 -16.96 -6.41
C ALA A 41 3.34 -16.16 -5.28
N SER A 42 4.66 -15.93 -5.32
CA SER A 42 5.31 -15.06 -4.34
C SER A 42 6.17 -13.97 -4.97
N THR A 43 6.38 -12.90 -4.22
CA THR A 43 7.31 -11.82 -4.58
C THR A 43 8.70 -12.05 -3.96
N TRP A 44 9.08 -13.29 -3.75
CA TRP A 44 10.37 -13.63 -3.15
C TRP A 44 11.55 -13.16 -3.96
N PHE A 45 12.52 -12.58 -3.28
CA PHE A 45 13.91 -12.43 -3.71
C PHE A 45 14.81 -12.10 -2.50
N GLU A 46 16.15 -12.29 -2.63
CA GLU A 46 17.06 -12.22 -1.49
C GLU A 46 17.42 -10.79 -1.06
N GLY A 47 17.33 -9.82 -1.94
CA GLY A 47 17.79 -8.45 -1.72
C GLY A 47 16.85 -7.54 -0.95
N ASN A 48 15.80 -8.06 -0.29
CA ASN A 48 14.80 -7.25 0.43
C ASN A 48 14.33 -7.95 1.70
N THR A 49 14.43 -7.29 2.85
CA THR A 49 13.95 -7.82 4.14
C THR A 49 12.49 -8.22 4.09
N CYS A 50 11.65 -7.45 3.38
CA CYS A 50 10.22 -7.74 3.24
C CYS A 50 9.96 -9.08 2.52
N ASN A 51 10.89 -9.55 1.67
CA ASN A 51 10.64 -10.63 0.72
C ASN A 51 11.52 -11.86 0.93
N ILE A 52 12.66 -11.74 1.62
CA ILE A 52 13.70 -12.79 1.71
C ILE A 52 13.17 -14.13 2.26
N HIS A 53 12.17 -14.11 3.12
CA HIS A 53 11.59 -15.31 3.76
C HIS A 53 10.41 -15.92 3.00
N LEU A 54 9.86 -15.24 1.99
CA LEU A 54 8.62 -15.64 1.32
C LEU A 54 8.73 -16.99 0.62
N ASN A 55 9.91 -17.38 0.14
CA ASN A 55 10.12 -18.71 -0.42
C ASN A 55 9.95 -19.83 0.64
N GLY A 56 10.35 -19.55 1.88
CA GLY A 56 10.08 -20.45 3.01
C GLY A 56 8.58 -20.57 3.31
N LEU A 57 7.85 -19.44 3.33
CA LEU A 57 6.40 -19.43 3.50
C LEU A 57 5.67 -20.16 2.36
N SER A 58 6.14 -19.99 1.11
CA SER A 58 5.59 -20.68 -0.05
C SER A 58 5.68 -22.20 0.07
N LYS A 59 6.74 -22.73 0.69
CA LYS A 59 6.88 -24.17 0.96
C LYS A 59 5.84 -24.67 1.95
N PHE A 60 5.55 -23.91 3.02
CA PHE A 60 4.51 -24.26 3.97
C PHE A 60 3.11 -24.19 3.34
N VAL A 61 2.83 -23.17 2.50
CA VAL A 61 1.59 -23.12 1.72
C VAL A 61 1.46 -24.35 0.82
N LYS A 62 2.54 -24.73 0.10
CA LYS A 62 2.54 -25.92 -0.75
C LYS A 62 2.25 -27.19 0.04
N GLU A 63 2.87 -27.35 1.21
CA GLU A 63 2.60 -28.47 2.11
C GLU A 63 1.14 -28.51 2.54
N GLY A 64 0.57 -27.36 2.91
CA GLY A 64 -0.84 -27.22 3.29
C GLY A 64 -1.79 -27.59 2.15
N VAL A 65 -1.53 -27.10 0.94
CA VAL A 65 -2.27 -27.40 -0.27
C VAL A 65 -2.25 -28.91 -0.58
N GLN A 66 -1.07 -29.54 -0.51
CA GLN A 66 -0.92 -30.97 -0.76
C GLN A 66 -1.65 -31.83 0.28
N LYS A 67 -1.61 -31.46 1.56
CA LYS A 67 -2.35 -32.15 2.66
C LYS A 67 -3.86 -32.17 2.43
N HIS A 68 -4.40 -31.22 1.67
CA HIS A 68 -5.82 -31.12 1.35
C HIS A 68 -6.16 -31.64 -0.07
N GLY A 69 -5.32 -32.52 -0.63
CA GLY A 69 -5.63 -33.23 -1.87
C GLY A 69 -5.52 -32.40 -3.14
N GLN A 70 -4.77 -31.32 -3.13
CA GLN A 70 -4.55 -30.42 -4.26
C GLN A 70 -3.08 -30.52 -4.71
N VAL A 71 -2.75 -30.07 -5.93
CA VAL A 71 -1.37 -29.95 -6.41
C VAL A 71 -0.92 -28.50 -6.30
N GLY A 72 0.03 -28.22 -5.43
CA GLY A 72 0.62 -26.88 -5.26
C GLY A 72 1.80 -26.65 -6.19
N LEU A 73 1.74 -25.61 -7.01
CA LEU A 73 2.76 -25.23 -7.98
C LEU A 73 3.30 -23.82 -7.69
N GLN A 74 4.54 -23.78 -7.19
CA GLN A 74 5.20 -22.52 -6.81
C GLN A 74 5.78 -21.82 -8.03
N PHE A 75 5.61 -20.49 -8.06
CA PHE A 75 6.32 -19.60 -8.96
C PHE A 75 6.52 -18.24 -8.30
N ASN A 76 7.47 -17.46 -8.82
CA ASN A 76 7.77 -16.13 -8.29
C ASN A 76 7.54 -15.05 -9.36
N THR A 77 7.11 -13.90 -8.89
CA THR A 77 7.14 -12.64 -9.65
C THR A 77 8.14 -11.69 -9.01
N ILE A 78 8.26 -10.49 -9.57
CA ILE A 78 9.15 -9.45 -9.04
C ILE A 78 8.64 -8.89 -7.71
N GLY A 79 9.54 -8.23 -6.95
CA GLY A 79 9.20 -7.43 -5.79
C GLY A 79 10.22 -6.30 -5.62
N ILE A 80 9.77 -5.04 -5.61
CA ILE A 80 10.63 -3.89 -5.37
C ILE A 80 10.58 -3.51 -3.90
N SER A 81 11.72 -3.12 -3.34
CA SER A 81 11.82 -2.63 -1.97
C SER A 81 11.75 -1.11 -1.93
N ASP A 82 10.66 -0.56 -1.42
CA ASP A 82 10.52 0.88 -1.24
C ASP A 82 11.57 1.44 -0.27
N GLY A 83 11.92 0.67 0.77
CA GLY A 83 12.95 1.08 1.72
C GLY A 83 14.37 1.19 1.12
N ILE A 84 14.70 0.35 0.12
CA ILE A 84 16.01 0.39 -0.56
C ILE A 84 16.04 1.46 -1.65
N THR A 85 14.93 1.64 -2.37
CA THR A 85 14.87 2.53 -3.55
C THR A 85 14.54 3.97 -3.21
N ASN A 86 13.99 4.25 -2.02
CA ASN A 86 13.57 5.58 -1.60
C ASN A 86 14.70 6.62 -1.72
N GLY A 87 14.38 7.77 -2.32
CA GLY A 87 15.33 8.85 -2.55
C GLY A 87 16.38 8.55 -3.64
N THR A 88 16.11 7.61 -4.53
CA THR A 88 16.90 7.31 -5.73
C THR A 88 15.98 7.18 -6.94
N ASP A 89 16.56 7.20 -8.16
CA ASP A 89 15.79 6.96 -9.40
C ASP A 89 15.15 5.56 -9.44
N GLY A 90 15.66 4.61 -8.64
CA GLY A 90 15.07 3.29 -8.46
C GLY A 90 13.63 3.33 -7.92
N MET A 91 13.26 4.39 -7.21
CA MET A 91 11.90 4.55 -6.66
C MET A 91 10.83 4.67 -7.74
N ARG A 92 11.17 5.12 -8.95
CA ARG A 92 10.27 5.15 -10.11
C ARG A 92 9.71 3.78 -10.48
N TYR A 93 10.46 2.71 -10.20
CA TYR A 93 10.04 1.33 -10.47
C TYR A 93 9.09 0.75 -9.41
N SER A 94 8.96 1.38 -8.26
CA SER A 94 8.15 0.87 -7.15
C SER A 94 6.67 0.75 -7.54
N LEU A 95 5.97 1.84 -7.90
CA LEU A 95 4.56 1.78 -8.28
C LEU A 95 4.35 0.97 -9.57
N VAL A 96 5.25 1.10 -10.53
CA VAL A 96 5.22 0.33 -11.79
C VAL A 96 5.25 -1.17 -11.53
N SER A 97 5.98 -1.62 -10.50
CA SER A 97 6.04 -3.04 -10.15
C SER A 97 4.69 -3.63 -9.76
N ARG A 98 3.74 -2.82 -9.25
CA ARG A 98 2.38 -3.26 -8.97
C ARG A 98 1.69 -3.84 -10.22
N GLU A 99 1.78 -3.13 -11.33
CA GLU A 99 1.19 -3.56 -12.60
C GLU A 99 1.91 -4.80 -13.15
N VAL A 100 3.26 -4.79 -13.13
CA VAL A 100 4.06 -5.94 -13.60
C VAL A 100 3.78 -7.19 -12.77
N ILE A 101 3.60 -7.05 -11.47
CA ILE A 101 3.21 -8.17 -10.58
C ILE A 101 1.83 -8.69 -11.00
N ALA A 102 0.84 -7.81 -11.17
CA ALA A 102 -0.50 -8.19 -11.58
C ALA A 102 -0.47 -8.93 -12.93
N ASP A 103 0.17 -8.37 -13.93
CA ASP A 103 0.28 -8.93 -15.27
C ASP A 103 0.98 -10.30 -15.28
N SER A 104 2.11 -10.43 -14.57
CA SER A 104 2.88 -11.67 -14.57
C SER A 104 2.17 -12.82 -13.85
N VAL A 105 1.52 -12.54 -12.72
CA VAL A 105 0.78 -13.55 -11.94
C VAL A 105 -0.48 -13.98 -12.71
N GLU A 106 -1.19 -13.03 -13.31
CA GLU A 106 -2.31 -13.31 -14.21
C GLU A 106 -1.87 -14.18 -15.37
N ALA A 107 -0.80 -13.80 -16.08
CA ALA A 107 -0.30 -14.52 -17.24
C ALA A 107 0.07 -15.98 -16.92
N VAL A 108 0.82 -16.22 -15.84
CA VAL A 108 1.20 -17.59 -15.44
C VAL A 108 -0.03 -18.40 -15.05
N THR A 109 -0.90 -17.86 -14.20
CA THR A 109 -2.06 -18.58 -13.66
C THR A 109 -3.07 -18.91 -14.77
N ALA A 110 -3.33 -17.99 -15.69
CA ALA A 110 -4.24 -18.17 -16.79
C ALA A 110 -3.70 -19.15 -17.82
N ALA A 111 -2.44 -18.96 -18.25
CA ALA A 111 -1.81 -19.79 -19.30
C ALA A 111 -1.62 -21.26 -18.88
N HIS A 112 -1.38 -21.51 -17.58
CA HIS A 112 -1.21 -22.87 -17.05
C HIS A 112 -2.50 -23.45 -16.46
N TYR A 113 -3.64 -22.78 -16.65
CA TYR A 113 -4.96 -23.26 -16.24
C TYR A 113 -5.08 -23.64 -14.77
N TYR A 114 -4.40 -22.93 -13.84
CA TYR A 114 -4.53 -23.22 -12.41
C TYR A 114 -5.96 -22.96 -11.93
N ASP A 115 -6.49 -23.87 -11.12
CA ASP A 115 -7.87 -23.83 -10.62
C ASP A 115 -8.04 -22.82 -9.46
N GLY A 116 -6.98 -22.62 -8.72
CA GLY A 116 -6.92 -21.66 -7.61
C GLY A 116 -5.57 -20.98 -7.50
N LEU A 117 -5.49 -19.93 -6.68
CA LEU A 117 -4.29 -19.12 -6.49
C LEU A 117 -4.10 -18.73 -5.03
N VAL A 118 -2.94 -19.04 -4.46
CA VAL A 118 -2.47 -18.45 -3.20
C VAL A 118 -1.36 -17.47 -3.52
N THR A 119 -1.54 -16.20 -3.15
CA THR A 119 -0.53 -15.16 -3.32
C THR A 119 0.18 -14.89 -2.00
N ILE A 120 1.51 -14.66 -2.05
CA ILE A 120 2.34 -14.38 -0.89
C ILE A 120 3.14 -13.11 -1.15
N ALA A 121 2.85 -12.06 -0.40
CA ALA A 121 3.38 -10.72 -0.64
C ALA A 121 3.96 -10.09 0.62
N GLY A 122 5.04 -9.31 0.49
CA GLY A 122 5.75 -8.72 1.63
C GLY A 122 5.83 -7.20 1.64
N CYS A 123 6.13 -6.56 0.51
CA CYS A 123 6.39 -5.12 0.43
C CYS A 123 5.18 -4.33 -0.09
N ASP A 124 5.25 -3.00 -0.02
CA ASP A 124 4.18 -2.02 -0.24
C ASP A 124 3.35 -2.25 -1.51
N LYS A 125 4.01 -2.43 -2.66
CA LYS A 125 3.34 -2.55 -3.97
C LYS A 125 3.08 -4.01 -4.36
N ASN A 126 3.66 -4.95 -3.60
CA ASN A 126 3.46 -6.38 -3.83
C ASN A 126 2.01 -6.79 -3.56
N MET A 127 1.46 -6.36 -2.42
CA MET A 127 0.10 -6.73 -2.02
C MET A 127 -0.97 -6.22 -3.00
N PRO A 128 -1.04 -4.93 -3.37
CA PRO A 128 -2.04 -4.50 -4.34
C PRO A 128 -1.84 -5.14 -5.72
N GLY A 129 -0.59 -5.38 -6.17
CA GLY A 129 -0.33 -6.09 -7.42
C GLY A 129 -0.87 -7.51 -7.41
N MET A 130 -0.60 -8.27 -6.33
CA MET A 130 -1.14 -9.62 -6.15
C MET A 130 -2.68 -9.62 -6.07
N THR A 131 -3.26 -8.67 -5.35
CA THR A 131 -4.72 -8.53 -5.24
C THR A 131 -5.34 -8.23 -6.60
N MET A 132 -4.76 -7.33 -7.39
CA MET A 132 -5.24 -7.04 -8.75
C MET A 132 -5.19 -8.28 -9.65
N ALA A 133 -4.13 -9.12 -9.56
CA ALA A 133 -4.08 -10.40 -10.27
C ALA A 133 -5.20 -11.34 -9.85
N MET A 134 -5.47 -11.49 -8.55
CA MET A 134 -6.57 -12.30 -8.03
C MET A 134 -7.92 -11.83 -8.58
N ILE A 135 -8.14 -10.52 -8.62
CA ILE A 135 -9.38 -9.90 -9.13
C ILE A 135 -9.55 -10.14 -10.63
N ARG A 136 -8.51 -9.90 -11.43
CA ARG A 136 -8.55 -10.10 -12.90
C ARG A 136 -8.81 -11.55 -13.29
N LEU A 137 -8.15 -12.48 -12.62
CA LEU A 137 -8.33 -13.93 -12.82
C LEU A 137 -9.71 -14.40 -12.40
N ASN A 138 -10.25 -13.83 -11.36
CA ASN A 138 -11.53 -14.20 -10.75
C ASN A 138 -11.70 -15.73 -10.57
N ARG A 139 -10.68 -16.35 -10.01
CA ARG A 139 -10.64 -17.77 -9.61
C ARG A 139 -10.56 -17.87 -8.09
N PRO A 140 -10.95 -19.00 -7.48
CA PRO A 140 -10.74 -19.24 -6.06
C PRO A 140 -9.33 -18.83 -5.63
N SER A 141 -9.21 -17.85 -4.72
CA SER A 141 -7.91 -17.31 -4.36
C SER A 141 -7.91 -16.66 -2.97
N LEU A 142 -6.76 -16.70 -2.32
CA LEU A 142 -6.51 -16.02 -1.05
C LEU A 142 -5.09 -15.46 -1.00
N MET A 143 -4.89 -14.43 -0.16
CA MET A 143 -3.57 -13.84 0.08
C MET A 143 -3.04 -14.23 1.46
N VAL A 144 -1.75 -14.51 1.52
CA VAL A 144 -0.95 -14.58 2.74
C VAL A 144 0.00 -13.38 2.76
N TYR A 145 -0.09 -12.56 3.80
CA TYR A 145 0.89 -11.51 4.03
C TYR A 145 2.17 -12.09 4.63
N GLY A 146 3.33 -11.65 4.15
CA GLY A 146 4.63 -12.11 4.66
C GLY A 146 4.91 -11.80 6.12
N GLY A 147 4.14 -10.88 6.71
CA GLY A 147 4.25 -10.50 8.11
C GLY A 147 5.24 -9.37 8.37
N THR A 148 5.20 -8.86 9.59
CA THR A 148 5.95 -7.70 10.05
C THR A 148 7.33 -8.09 10.57
N ILE A 149 8.35 -7.28 10.29
CA ILE A 149 9.69 -7.40 10.86
C ILE A 149 9.64 -7.12 12.38
N ALA A 150 10.50 -7.78 13.14
CA ALA A 150 10.71 -7.44 14.54
C ALA A 150 11.33 -6.03 14.68
N SER A 151 11.06 -5.34 15.78
CA SER A 151 11.71 -4.06 16.05
C SER A 151 13.21 -4.21 16.28
N GLY A 152 13.98 -3.24 15.76
CA GLY A 152 15.40 -3.13 16.04
C GLY A 152 15.67 -2.60 17.45
N LYS A 153 16.90 -2.80 17.95
CA LYS A 153 17.31 -2.27 19.26
C LYS A 153 18.73 -1.73 19.21
N TYR A 154 18.95 -0.52 19.73
CA TYR A 154 20.26 0.05 19.91
C TYR A 154 20.31 0.94 21.14
N LYS A 155 21.29 0.70 22.04
CA LYS A 155 21.46 1.46 23.33
C LYS A 155 20.14 1.65 24.10
N GLY A 156 19.31 0.59 24.19
CA GLY A 156 18.04 0.61 24.91
C GLY A 156 16.87 1.28 24.17
N LYS A 157 17.09 1.82 22.98
CA LYS A 157 16.02 2.41 22.13
C LYS A 157 15.48 1.36 21.17
N THR A 158 14.16 1.33 21.00
CA THR A 158 13.46 0.54 19.96
C THR A 158 13.56 1.27 18.61
N LEU A 159 13.98 0.56 17.57
CA LEU A 159 14.24 1.11 16.24
C LEU A 159 13.32 0.48 15.19
N ASN A 160 13.15 1.22 14.09
CA ASN A 160 12.53 0.76 12.84
C ASN A 160 13.20 1.46 11.65
N ILE A 161 12.75 1.21 10.43
CA ILE A 161 13.34 1.81 9.22
C ILE A 161 13.36 3.35 9.25
N VAL A 162 12.34 3.99 9.84
CA VAL A 162 12.27 5.46 9.92
C VAL A 162 13.37 5.99 10.85
N SER A 163 13.76 5.23 11.88
CA SER A 163 14.86 5.60 12.77
C SER A 163 16.19 5.80 12.03
N ALA A 164 16.39 5.13 10.89
CA ALA A 164 17.56 5.35 10.05
C ALA A 164 17.56 6.74 9.38
N PHE A 165 16.40 7.22 8.93
CA PHE A 165 16.25 8.57 8.36
C PHE A 165 16.33 9.66 9.44
N GLU A 166 15.73 9.42 10.60
CA GLU A 166 15.84 10.30 11.77
C GLU A 166 17.31 10.47 12.20
N ALA A 167 18.04 9.35 12.30
CA ALA A 167 19.46 9.37 12.64
C ALA A 167 20.32 10.12 11.62
N LEU A 168 19.97 10.07 10.32
CA LEU A 168 20.63 10.89 9.31
C LEU A 168 20.42 12.39 9.57
N GLY A 169 19.19 12.79 9.90
CA GLY A 169 18.88 14.17 10.26
C GLY A 169 19.63 14.63 11.52
N GLU A 170 19.67 13.79 12.56
CA GLU A 170 20.41 14.05 13.80
C GLU A 170 21.93 14.18 13.54
N ARG A 171 22.47 13.36 12.63
CA ARG A 171 23.89 13.43 12.22
C ARG A 171 24.19 14.75 11.52
N TYR A 172 23.36 15.18 10.57
CA TYR A 172 23.53 16.46 9.89
C TYR A 172 23.42 17.65 10.87
N ALA A 173 22.59 17.54 11.88
CA ALA A 173 22.46 18.53 12.95
C ALA A 173 23.58 18.45 14.02
N GLY A 174 24.52 17.52 13.90
CA GLY A 174 25.61 17.31 14.87
C GLY A 174 25.16 16.78 16.22
N LYS A 175 23.97 16.17 16.30
CA LYS A 175 23.35 15.72 17.57
C LYS A 175 23.75 14.29 17.97
N ILE A 176 24.27 13.48 17.06
CA ILE A 176 24.75 12.12 17.33
C ILE A 176 26.14 11.88 16.74
N SER A 177 26.87 10.97 17.35
CA SER A 177 28.19 10.54 16.88
C SER A 177 28.09 9.68 15.60
N GLU A 178 29.20 9.59 14.85
CA GLU A 178 29.30 8.67 13.71
C GLU A 178 29.12 7.21 14.13
N GLU A 179 29.58 6.83 15.32
CA GLU A 179 29.40 5.50 15.88
C GLU A 179 27.93 5.21 16.15
N ASP A 180 27.20 6.15 16.78
CA ASP A 180 25.77 6.00 17.06
C ASP A 180 24.94 5.98 15.78
N TYR A 181 25.27 6.84 14.80
CA TYR A 181 24.65 6.80 13.48
C TYR A 181 24.77 5.41 12.85
N LYS A 182 26.00 4.86 12.77
CA LYS A 182 26.24 3.51 12.24
C LYS A 182 25.54 2.42 13.07
N GLY A 183 25.48 2.60 14.39
CA GLY A 183 24.80 1.70 15.31
C GLY A 183 23.30 1.63 15.01
N VAL A 184 22.64 2.77 14.81
CA VAL A 184 21.22 2.82 14.42
C VAL A 184 21.00 2.14 13.07
N ILE A 185 21.78 2.49 12.03
CA ILE A 185 21.65 1.91 10.69
C ILE A 185 21.74 0.39 10.71
N LYS A 186 22.73 -0.16 11.42
CA LYS A 186 22.96 -1.62 11.46
C LYS A 186 21.88 -2.40 12.20
N ASN A 187 21.13 -1.75 13.09
CA ASN A 187 20.18 -2.41 13.97
C ASN A 187 18.71 -2.02 13.71
N ALA A 188 18.43 -1.14 12.75
CA ALA A 188 17.06 -0.67 12.47
C ALA A 188 16.15 -1.76 11.86
N CYS A 189 16.71 -2.69 11.10
CA CYS A 189 15.96 -3.75 10.39
C CYS A 189 16.59 -5.13 10.67
N PRO A 190 16.25 -5.79 11.79
CA PRO A 190 16.97 -6.98 12.29
C PRO A 190 16.43 -8.29 11.69
N GLY A 191 16.29 -8.42 10.39
CA GLY A 191 15.90 -9.69 9.76
C GLY A 191 14.78 -9.58 8.74
N ALA A 192 13.96 -10.63 8.66
CA ALA A 192 12.91 -10.75 7.67
C ALA A 192 11.58 -10.11 8.12
N GLY A 193 10.81 -9.62 7.18
CA GLY A 193 9.50 -9.02 7.37
C GLY A 193 9.38 -7.60 6.82
N ALA A 194 8.16 -7.14 6.66
CA ALA A 194 7.86 -5.77 6.24
C ALA A 194 8.03 -4.78 7.39
N CYS A 195 8.16 -3.50 7.08
CA CYS A 195 8.37 -2.43 8.08
C CYS A 195 7.39 -2.50 9.26
N GLY A 196 7.90 -2.31 10.50
CA GLY A 196 7.12 -2.54 11.72
C GLY A 196 6.03 -1.51 12.05
N GLY A 197 6.07 -0.30 11.47
CA GLY A 197 5.04 0.72 11.71
C GLY A 197 3.81 0.57 10.81
N MET A 198 2.77 1.39 11.05
CA MET A 198 1.58 1.48 10.20
C MET A 198 1.90 2.31 8.94
N TYR A 199 2.93 1.87 8.23
CA TYR A 199 3.31 2.36 6.90
C TYR A 199 2.50 1.63 5.84
N THR A 200 2.85 1.80 4.55
CA THR A 200 2.03 1.31 3.44
C THR A 200 1.80 -0.21 3.48
N ALA A 201 2.85 -1.02 3.77
CA ALA A 201 2.72 -2.47 3.82
C ALA A 201 1.68 -2.95 4.84
N ASN A 202 1.80 -2.52 6.11
CA ASN A 202 0.86 -2.90 7.16
C ASN A 202 -0.53 -2.28 6.98
N THR A 203 -0.61 -1.09 6.42
CA THR A 203 -1.89 -0.47 6.04
C THR A 203 -2.64 -1.33 5.03
N LEU A 204 -1.95 -1.78 3.97
CA LEU A 204 -2.58 -2.56 2.91
C LEU A 204 -2.88 -3.99 3.34
N SER A 205 -2.00 -4.64 4.13
CA SER A 205 -2.31 -5.97 4.67
C SER A 205 -3.55 -5.95 5.57
N SER A 206 -3.68 -4.94 6.43
CA SER A 206 -4.87 -4.76 7.28
C SER A 206 -6.12 -4.45 6.46
N ALA A 207 -6.00 -3.64 5.40
CA ALA A 207 -7.09 -3.36 4.48
C ALA A 207 -7.55 -4.62 3.72
N ILE A 208 -6.61 -5.45 3.22
CA ILE A 208 -6.89 -6.69 2.49
C ILE A 208 -7.54 -7.74 3.41
N GLU A 209 -7.14 -7.80 4.67
CA GLU A 209 -7.81 -8.63 5.67
C GLU A 209 -9.25 -8.15 5.92
N ALA A 210 -9.47 -6.84 6.03
CA ALA A 210 -10.80 -6.26 6.16
C ALA A 210 -11.68 -6.41 4.90
N LEU A 211 -11.06 -6.46 3.70
CA LEU A 211 -11.73 -6.82 2.44
C LEU A 211 -12.21 -8.27 2.42
N GLY A 212 -11.66 -9.12 3.29
CA GLY A 212 -11.95 -10.55 3.34
C GLY A 212 -11.11 -11.43 2.39
N LEU A 213 -10.02 -10.90 1.80
CA LEU A 213 -9.15 -11.61 0.84
C LEU A 213 -7.95 -12.32 1.48
N SER A 214 -7.73 -12.16 2.79
CA SER A 214 -6.75 -12.92 3.57
C SER A 214 -7.39 -13.55 4.80
N LEU A 215 -6.70 -14.52 5.40
CA LEU A 215 -7.16 -15.17 6.63
C LEU A 215 -7.10 -14.20 7.81
N PRO A 216 -7.96 -14.37 8.83
CA PRO A 216 -7.83 -13.64 10.08
C PRO A 216 -6.42 -13.76 10.66
N TYR A 217 -5.90 -12.67 11.21
CA TYR A 217 -4.54 -12.50 11.73
C TYR A 217 -3.42 -12.42 10.68
N SER A 218 -3.72 -12.59 9.39
CA SER A 218 -2.69 -12.54 8.33
C SER A 218 -1.88 -11.24 8.38
N SER A 219 -2.55 -10.11 8.58
CA SER A 219 -1.91 -8.78 8.66
C SER A 219 -1.13 -8.55 9.96
N SER A 220 -1.39 -9.32 11.02
CA SER A 220 -0.84 -9.09 12.37
C SER A 220 0.27 -10.06 12.73
N ASN A 221 0.22 -11.30 12.24
CA ASN A 221 1.23 -12.32 12.56
C ASN A 221 2.63 -11.86 12.16
N PRO A 222 3.60 -11.82 13.10
CA PRO A 222 4.99 -11.48 12.78
C PRO A 222 5.58 -12.44 11.74
N ALA A 223 6.48 -11.93 10.88
CA ALA A 223 7.04 -12.67 9.75
C ALA A 223 7.69 -14.02 10.10
N MET A 224 8.31 -14.10 11.26
CA MET A 224 9.07 -15.29 11.71
C MET A 224 8.36 -16.06 12.82
N SER A 225 7.07 -15.80 13.07
CA SER A 225 6.32 -16.47 14.12
C SER A 225 5.84 -17.87 13.72
N SER A 226 5.53 -18.71 14.72
CA SER A 226 4.88 -20.01 14.54
C SER A 226 3.49 -19.87 13.94
N GLU A 227 2.76 -18.82 14.33
CA GLU A 227 1.42 -18.50 13.85
C GLU A 227 1.42 -18.17 12.35
N LYS A 228 2.43 -17.46 11.86
CA LYS A 228 2.62 -17.20 10.41
C LYS A 228 2.86 -18.51 9.64
N ARG A 229 3.64 -19.41 10.18
CA ARG A 229 3.84 -20.73 9.59
C ARG A 229 2.55 -21.55 9.58
N GLU A 230 1.80 -21.54 10.68
CA GLU A 230 0.53 -22.26 10.79
C GLU A 230 -0.51 -21.70 9.82
N GLU A 231 -0.61 -20.37 9.69
CA GLU A 231 -1.43 -19.70 8.68
C GLU A 231 -1.13 -20.23 7.27
N CYS A 232 0.17 -20.32 6.90
CA CYS A 232 0.58 -20.85 5.61
C CYS A 232 0.13 -22.32 5.40
N LEU A 233 0.27 -23.17 6.41
CA LEU A 233 -0.20 -24.55 6.36
C LEU A 233 -1.73 -24.63 6.24
N ASN A 234 -2.45 -23.77 6.92
CA ASN A 234 -3.92 -23.70 6.87
C ASN A 234 -4.45 -23.12 5.56
N ALA A 235 -3.66 -22.40 4.78
CA ALA A 235 -4.07 -21.86 3.48
C ALA A 235 -4.64 -22.95 2.56
N GLY A 236 -4.10 -24.18 2.60
CA GLY A 236 -4.58 -25.33 1.83
C GLY A 236 -6.01 -25.75 2.20
N LYS A 237 -6.37 -25.75 3.48
CA LYS A 237 -7.73 -26.01 3.97
C LYS A 237 -8.73 -24.99 3.42
N TYR A 238 -8.38 -23.72 3.48
CA TYR A 238 -9.28 -22.66 3.00
C TYR A 238 -9.36 -22.63 1.47
N MET A 239 -8.25 -22.93 0.79
CA MET A 239 -8.28 -23.11 -0.66
C MET A 239 -9.22 -24.26 -1.09
N GLN A 240 -9.25 -25.36 -0.34
CA GLN A 240 -10.22 -26.43 -0.60
C GLN A 240 -11.66 -25.91 -0.47
N ILE A 241 -11.99 -25.19 0.60
CA ILE A 241 -13.32 -24.60 0.79
C ILE A 241 -13.69 -23.65 -0.36
N LEU A 242 -12.75 -22.81 -0.81
CA LEU A 242 -12.96 -21.89 -1.91
C LEU A 242 -13.21 -22.62 -3.23
N LEU A 243 -12.47 -23.70 -3.50
CA LEU A 243 -12.66 -24.53 -4.70
C LEU A 243 -14.00 -25.30 -4.65
N GLU A 244 -14.33 -25.92 -3.52
CA GLU A 244 -15.57 -26.68 -3.35
C GLU A 244 -16.83 -25.82 -3.47
N ARG A 245 -16.76 -24.59 -2.99
CA ARG A 245 -17.87 -23.63 -3.01
C ARG A 245 -17.84 -22.68 -4.20
N ASP A 246 -16.81 -22.77 -5.06
CA ASP A 246 -16.52 -21.86 -6.19
C ASP A 246 -16.52 -20.37 -5.79
N ILE A 247 -16.01 -20.08 -4.56
CA ILE A 247 -15.93 -18.71 -4.04
C ILE A 247 -14.75 -18.01 -4.70
N LYS A 248 -15.02 -16.86 -5.31
CA LYS A 248 -14.08 -16.04 -6.07
C LYS A 248 -13.97 -14.62 -5.49
N PRO A 249 -12.96 -13.86 -5.88
CA PRO A 249 -12.87 -12.45 -5.51
C PRO A 249 -14.14 -11.64 -5.78
N SER A 250 -14.84 -11.90 -6.89
CA SER A 250 -16.12 -11.22 -7.22
C SER A 250 -17.26 -11.51 -6.23
N ASP A 251 -17.20 -12.62 -5.49
CA ASP A 251 -18.21 -12.96 -4.48
C ASP A 251 -17.92 -12.29 -3.12
N ILE A 252 -16.65 -11.97 -2.89
CA ILE A 252 -16.15 -11.36 -1.65
C ILE A 252 -16.17 -9.83 -1.74
N LEU A 253 -15.68 -9.31 -2.87
CA LEU A 253 -15.53 -7.88 -3.05
C LEU A 253 -16.88 -7.19 -3.33
N SER A 254 -17.17 -6.21 -2.55
CA SER A 254 -18.35 -5.35 -2.67
C SER A 254 -18.01 -3.94 -2.21
N LYS A 255 -18.86 -2.96 -2.51
CA LYS A 255 -18.72 -1.59 -1.97
C LYS A 255 -18.56 -1.61 -0.45
N LYS A 256 -19.36 -2.43 0.26
CA LYS A 256 -19.28 -2.60 1.73
C LYS A 256 -17.95 -3.18 2.20
N ALA A 257 -17.38 -4.14 1.47
CA ALA A 257 -16.07 -4.67 1.80
C ALA A 257 -14.98 -3.58 1.67
N PHE A 258 -15.03 -2.74 0.63
CA PHE A 258 -14.12 -1.59 0.50
C PHE A 258 -14.35 -0.53 1.58
N GLU A 259 -15.59 -0.29 2.01
CA GLU A 259 -15.87 0.58 3.16
C GLU A 259 -15.27 0.02 4.46
N ASN A 260 -15.36 -1.30 4.70
CA ASN A 260 -14.66 -1.95 5.82
C ASN A 260 -13.15 -1.70 5.76
N ALA A 261 -12.54 -1.91 4.59
CA ALA A 261 -11.11 -1.67 4.40
C ALA A 261 -10.72 -0.21 4.68
N LEU A 262 -11.45 0.75 4.14
CA LEU A 262 -11.22 2.18 4.38
C LEU A 262 -11.35 2.54 5.86
N ARG A 263 -12.38 2.04 6.57
CA ARG A 263 -12.56 2.29 8.00
C ARG A 263 -11.41 1.72 8.83
N VAL A 264 -10.93 0.52 8.51
CA VAL A 264 -9.76 -0.06 9.17
C VAL A 264 -8.50 0.78 8.90
N VAL A 265 -8.28 1.23 7.65
CA VAL A 265 -7.17 2.15 7.32
C VAL A 265 -7.24 3.44 8.14
N VAL A 266 -8.42 4.03 8.27
CA VAL A 266 -8.62 5.29 9.02
C VAL A 266 -8.38 5.08 10.51
N VAL A 267 -8.97 4.04 11.09
CA VAL A 267 -8.84 3.70 12.52
C VAL A 267 -7.38 3.49 12.93
N LEU A 268 -6.62 2.78 12.08
CA LEU A 268 -5.22 2.47 12.32
C LEU A 268 -4.25 3.62 12.01
N GLY A 269 -4.74 4.70 11.42
CA GLY A 269 -3.88 5.81 11.04
C GLY A 269 -2.97 5.49 9.85
N GLY A 270 -3.52 4.82 8.85
CA GLY A 270 -2.78 4.30 7.71
C GLY A 270 -2.16 5.34 6.78
N SER A 271 -1.45 4.85 5.77
CA SER A 271 -0.75 5.62 4.76
C SER A 271 -1.70 6.19 3.69
N THR A 272 -1.39 7.38 3.15
CA THR A 272 -2.07 7.98 1.98
C THR A 272 -2.00 7.07 0.74
N ASN A 273 -0.95 6.26 0.62
CA ASN A 273 -0.82 5.29 -0.47
C ASN A 273 -1.98 4.28 -0.54
N ALA A 274 -2.61 3.98 0.61
CA ALA A 274 -3.77 3.09 0.63
C ALA A 274 -4.95 3.64 -0.20
N VAL A 275 -5.15 4.95 -0.24
CA VAL A 275 -6.19 5.58 -1.07
C VAL A 275 -5.99 5.21 -2.54
N LEU A 276 -4.78 5.44 -3.06
CA LEU A 276 -4.42 5.10 -4.44
C LEU A 276 -4.65 3.61 -4.76
N HIS A 277 -4.20 2.74 -3.86
CA HIS A 277 -4.24 1.29 -4.11
C HIS A 277 -5.64 0.70 -3.93
N LEU A 278 -6.44 1.18 -2.98
CA LEU A 278 -7.83 0.74 -2.82
C LEU A 278 -8.69 1.17 -4.02
N ILE A 279 -8.50 2.39 -4.53
CA ILE A 279 -9.15 2.83 -5.77
C ILE A 279 -8.73 1.95 -6.96
N ALA A 280 -7.43 1.64 -7.10
CA ALA A 280 -6.95 0.75 -8.16
C ALA A 280 -7.59 -0.65 -8.08
N MET A 281 -7.62 -1.27 -6.89
CA MET A 281 -8.24 -2.57 -6.68
C MET A 281 -9.75 -2.54 -6.94
N ALA A 282 -10.44 -1.49 -6.49
CA ALA A 282 -11.87 -1.33 -6.72
C ALA A 282 -12.20 -1.17 -8.21
N LYS A 283 -11.43 -0.34 -8.93
CA LYS A 283 -11.58 -0.20 -10.39
C LYS A 283 -11.30 -1.51 -11.12
N THR A 284 -10.26 -2.25 -10.73
CA THR A 284 -9.98 -3.58 -11.28
C THR A 284 -11.16 -4.53 -11.05
N ALA A 285 -11.82 -4.45 -9.90
CA ALA A 285 -13.02 -5.23 -9.56
C ALA A 285 -14.32 -4.70 -10.21
N GLY A 286 -14.30 -3.57 -10.91
CA GLY A 286 -15.48 -2.93 -11.46
C GLY A 286 -16.39 -2.29 -10.39
N ILE A 287 -15.85 -1.98 -9.22
CA ILE A 287 -16.55 -1.36 -8.10
C ILE A 287 -16.26 0.15 -8.10
N ASP A 288 -17.31 0.94 -8.04
CA ASP A 288 -17.22 2.41 -7.96
C ASP A 288 -16.83 2.84 -6.54
N LEU A 289 -15.52 3.03 -6.34
CA LEU A 289 -14.92 3.62 -5.13
C LEU A 289 -14.26 4.93 -5.50
N THR A 290 -14.72 6.01 -4.90
CA THR A 290 -14.29 7.38 -5.25
C THR A 290 -13.52 8.06 -4.12
N LEU A 291 -12.90 9.19 -4.41
CA LEU A 291 -12.29 10.06 -3.39
C LEU A 291 -13.32 10.63 -2.41
N GLU A 292 -14.59 10.81 -2.84
CA GLU A 292 -15.69 11.21 -1.97
C GLU A 292 -16.01 10.12 -0.94
N ASP A 293 -15.94 8.84 -1.32
CA ASP A 293 -16.08 7.73 -0.37
C ASP A 293 -14.98 7.75 0.68
N VAL A 294 -13.74 8.03 0.27
CA VAL A 294 -12.61 8.18 1.20
C VAL A 294 -12.88 9.33 2.17
N THR A 295 -13.35 10.47 1.67
CA THR A 295 -13.70 11.63 2.51
C THR A 295 -14.80 11.28 3.51
N ARG A 296 -15.87 10.62 3.05
CA ARG A 296 -16.98 10.19 3.90
C ARG A 296 -16.50 9.24 5.00
N MET A 297 -15.79 8.17 4.63
CA MET A 297 -15.25 7.20 5.60
C MET A 297 -14.30 7.85 6.61
N ASN A 298 -13.44 8.75 6.15
CA ASN A 298 -12.54 9.48 7.04
C ASN A 298 -13.26 10.38 8.05
N ASN A 299 -14.35 11.03 7.62
CA ASN A 299 -15.12 11.92 8.50
C ASN A 299 -15.98 11.16 9.52
N GLU A 300 -16.50 9.98 9.14
CA GLU A 300 -17.35 9.14 9.98
C GLU A 300 -16.57 8.21 10.91
N THR A 301 -15.26 8.09 10.75
CA THR A 301 -14.45 7.09 11.46
C THR A 301 -13.36 7.78 12.29
N PRO A 302 -13.33 7.58 13.62
CA PRO A 302 -12.30 8.18 14.47
C PRO A 302 -10.95 7.49 14.29
N LEU A 303 -9.86 8.24 14.50
CA LEU A 303 -8.52 7.68 14.68
C LEU A 303 -8.36 7.25 16.13
N ILE A 304 -8.17 5.95 16.37
CA ILE A 304 -8.04 5.41 17.73
C ILE A 304 -6.74 4.64 17.99
N ALA A 305 -6.00 4.26 16.95
CA ALA A 305 -4.74 3.54 17.12
C ALA A 305 -3.53 4.49 17.26
N ASP A 306 -2.76 4.34 18.33
CA ASP A 306 -1.56 5.16 18.62
C ASP A 306 -0.32 4.55 17.96
N LEU A 307 -0.38 4.34 16.64
CA LEU A 307 0.65 3.65 15.86
C LEU A 307 1.61 4.61 15.16
N LYS A 308 2.88 4.22 15.05
CA LYS A 308 3.86 4.93 14.20
C LYS A 308 3.42 4.91 12.74
N PRO A 309 3.63 6.02 12.00
CA PRO A 309 4.53 7.14 12.30
C PRO A 309 3.94 8.22 13.21
N SER A 310 2.64 8.34 13.33
CA SER A 310 2.00 9.45 14.08
C SER A 310 1.93 9.22 15.60
N GLY A 311 2.00 7.97 16.02
CA GLY A 311 1.92 7.50 17.40
C GLY A 311 3.19 6.81 17.90
N LYS A 312 3.03 5.95 18.92
CA LYS A 312 4.16 5.34 19.67
C LYS A 312 4.43 3.91 19.26
N TYR A 313 3.36 3.12 19.00
CA TYR A 313 3.41 1.67 18.93
C TYR A 313 3.69 1.16 17.51
N LEU A 314 4.08 -0.11 17.42
CA LEU A 314 4.36 -0.84 16.18
C LEU A 314 3.34 -1.97 15.98
N MET A 315 3.41 -2.68 14.87
CA MET A 315 2.52 -3.81 14.60
C MET A 315 2.76 -5.01 15.54
N GLU A 316 3.96 -5.15 16.11
CA GLU A 316 4.22 -6.16 17.16
C GLU A 316 3.39 -5.89 18.43
N ASP A 317 3.12 -4.61 18.74
CA ASP A 317 2.25 -4.23 19.84
C ASP A 317 0.77 -4.54 19.50
N VAL A 318 0.36 -4.31 18.25
CA VAL A 318 -0.98 -4.70 17.76
C VAL A 318 -1.17 -6.22 17.85
N TYR A 319 -0.17 -7.00 17.43
CA TYR A 319 -0.21 -8.45 17.55
C TYR A 319 -0.42 -8.89 19.01
N SER A 320 0.28 -8.26 19.95
CA SER A 320 0.22 -8.61 21.38
C SER A 320 -1.14 -8.38 22.04
N ILE A 321 -2.00 -7.55 21.45
CA ILE A 321 -3.34 -7.22 21.95
C ILE A 321 -4.48 -7.93 21.19
N GLY A 322 -4.17 -8.93 20.38
CA GLY A 322 -5.15 -9.71 19.62
C GLY A 322 -5.23 -9.37 18.12
N GLY A 323 -4.31 -8.54 17.62
CA GLY A 323 -4.16 -8.25 16.20
C GLY A 323 -5.26 -7.39 15.59
N VAL A 324 -5.24 -7.27 14.28
CA VAL A 324 -6.29 -6.57 13.51
C VAL A 324 -7.67 -7.20 13.68
N PRO A 325 -7.84 -8.54 13.80
CA PRO A 325 -9.14 -9.14 14.08
C PRO A 325 -9.79 -8.64 15.37
N ALA A 326 -9.06 -8.48 16.47
CA ALA A 326 -9.62 -7.95 17.72
C ALA A 326 -10.06 -6.49 17.56
N ILE A 327 -9.31 -5.70 16.79
CA ILE A 327 -9.69 -4.33 16.43
C ILE A 327 -10.97 -4.34 15.57
N MET A 328 -11.04 -5.20 14.56
CA MET A 328 -12.24 -5.32 13.71
C MET A 328 -13.46 -5.78 14.51
N LYS A 329 -13.30 -6.72 15.46
CA LYS A 329 -14.37 -7.11 16.37
C LYS A 329 -14.89 -5.94 17.19
N TYR A 330 -13.97 -5.15 17.75
CA TYR A 330 -14.33 -3.91 18.46
C TYR A 330 -15.10 -2.93 17.56
N LEU A 331 -14.63 -2.69 16.35
CA LEU A 331 -15.31 -1.80 15.39
C LEU A 331 -16.69 -2.33 14.98
N LEU A 332 -16.82 -3.65 14.79
CA LEU A 332 -18.08 -4.29 14.46
C LEU A 332 -19.09 -4.11 15.60
N SER A 333 -18.67 -4.24 16.87
CA SER A 333 -19.50 -4.02 18.04
C SER A 333 -20.02 -2.58 18.16
N LYS A 334 -19.31 -1.63 17.55
CA LYS A 334 -19.68 -0.20 17.49
C LYS A 334 -20.47 0.17 16.23
N GLY A 335 -20.82 -0.81 15.39
CA GLY A 335 -21.56 -0.59 14.16
C GLY A 335 -20.77 0.09 13.03
N LEU A 336 -19.43 0.08 13.11
CA LEU A 336 -18.57 0.71 12.11
C LEU A 336 -18.17 -0.24 10.96
N LEU A 337 -18.44 -1.53 11.04
CA LEU A 337 -18.14 -2.49 9.98
C LEU A 337 -19.39 -3.23 9.50
N HIS A 338 -19.37 -3.61 8.24
CA HIS A 338 -20.37 -4.46 7.60
C HIS A 338 -20.03 -5.93 7.85
N GLY A 339 -20.63 -6.54 8.86
CA GLY A 339 -20.31 -7.90 9.28
C GLY A 339 -20.78 -9.01 8.34
N GLU A 340 -21.70 -8.70 7.41
CA GLU A 340 -22.26 -9.65 6.44
C GLU A 340 -21.35 -9.94 5.23
N CYS A 341 -20.26 -9.19 5.05
CA CYS A 341 -19.34 -9.39 3.94
C CYS A 341 -18.69 -10.79 4.00
N LEU A 342 -18.75 -11.52 2.87
CA LEU A 342 -18.12 -12.84 2.72
C LEU A 342 -16.60 -12.71 2.74
N THR A 343 -15.90 -13.76 3.20
CA THR A 343 -14.45 -13.80 3.24
C THR A 343 -13.89 -15.10 2.66
N VAL A 344 -12.58 -15.16 2.47
CA VAL A 344 -11.87 -16.37 1.98
C VAL A 344 -11.98 -17.59 2.91
N THR A 345 -12.48 -17.43 4.12
CA THR A 345 -12.78 -18.59 5.00
C THR A 345 -14.07 -19.30 4.61
N GLY A 346 -14.85 -18.72 3.70
CA GLY A 346 -16.21 -19.19 3.36
C GLY A 346 -17.26 -18.77 4.40
N LYS A 347 -16.87 -18.06 5.44
CA LYS A 347 -17.72 -17.43 6.45
C LYS A 347 -17.80 -15.92 6.21
N THR A 348 -18.80 -15.28 6.80
CA THR A 348 -18.89 -13.82 6.86
C THR A 348 -17.83 -13.24 7.80
N LEU A 349 -17.58 -11.94 7.67
CA LEU A 349 -16.69 -11.22 8.59
C LEU A 349 -17.16 -11.37 10.05
N ARG A 350 -18.46 -11.24 10.31
CA ARG A 350 -19.05 -11.42 11.65
C ARG A 350 -18.77 -12.79 12.23
N GLU A 351 -19.04 -13.87 11.47
CA GLU A 351 -18.81 -15.25 11.92
C GLU A 351 -17.33 -15.52 12.23
N ASN A 352 -16.40 -14.93 11.46
CA ASN A 352 -14.97 -15.03 11.78
C ASN A 352 -14.62 -14.30 13.07
N LEU A 353 -15.21 -13.13 13.31
CA LEU A 353 -14.90 -12.31 14.48
C LEU A 353 -15.55 -12.81 15.77
N GLU A 354 -16.57 -13.65 15.71
CA GLU A 354 -17.17 -14.32 16.90
C GLU A 354 -16.14 -15.19 17.65
N GLU A 355 -15.21 -15.80 16.92
CA GLU A 355 -14.17 -16.69 17.48
C GLU A 355 -12.94 -15.91 18.00
N VAL A 356 -12.88 -14.59 17.78
CA VAL A 356 -11.75 -13.72 18.16
C VAL A 356 -11.95 -13.21 19.60
N GLU A 357 -10.87 -13.14 20.37
CA GLU A 357 -10.90 -12.53 21.70
C GLU A 357 -11.11 -11.01 21.64
N ASP A 358 -11.69 -10.44 22.69
CA ASP A 358 -11.86 -9.00 22.81
C ASP A 358 -10.51 -8.31 23.10
N LEU A 359 -10.41 -7.02 22.77
CA LEU A 359 -9.24 -6.23 23.14
C LEU A 359 -9.02 -6.23 24.66
N PRO A 360 -7.79 -6.46 25.15
CA PRO A 360 -7.49 -6.42 26.58
C PRO A 360 -7.83 -5.07 27.21
N ALA A 361 -8.50 -5.07 28.35
CA ALA A 361 -8.94 -3.83 29.01
C ALA A 361 -7.79 -2.92 29.47
N THR A 362 -6.59 -3.49 29.66
CA THR A 362 -5.40 -2.77 30.17
C THR A 362 -4.46 -2.26 29.09
N GLN A 363 -4.78 -2.49 27.79
CA GLN A 363 -3.96 -2.02 26.67
C GLN A 363 -4.20 -0.53 26.39
N ASP A 364 -3.20 0.16 25.83
CA ASP A 364 -3.23 1.58 25.47
C ASP A 364 -2.81 1.85 24.00
N VAL A 365 -2.70 0.79 23.19
CA VAL A 365 -2.44 0.86 21.75
C VAL A 365 -3.66 1.37 20.99
N ILE A 366 -4.85 0.91 21.39
CA ILE A 366 -6.15 1.26 20.80
C ILE A 366 -6.96 2.03 21.84
N HIS A 367 -7.23 3.29 21.56
CA HIS A 367 -8.07 4.15 22.39
C HIS A 367 -9.55 3.80 22.25
N PRO A 368 -10.37 3.99 23.30
CA PRO A 368 -11.81 3.87 23.18
C PRO A 368 -12.40 4.85 22.16
N ILE A 369 -13.41 4.44 21.41
CA ILE A 369 -14.09 5.30 20.44
C ILE A 369 -14.67 6.54 21.09
N GLU A 370 -15.10 6.44 22.35
CA GLU A 370 -15.64 7.55 23.16
C GLU A 370 -14.55 8.59 23.54
N LYS A 371 -13.28 8.21 23.43
CA LYS A 371 -12.12 9.07 23.70
C LYS A 371 -11.03 8.83 22.66
N PRO A 372 -11.27 9.12 21.37
CA PRO A 372 -10.33 8.87 20.30
C PRO A 372 -9.12 9.80 20.34
N LEU A 373 -8.05 9.46 19.63
CA LEU A 373 -6.92 10.35 19.38
C LEU A 373 -7.34 11.55 18.51
N LYS A 374 -8.24 11.32 17.56
CA LYS A 374 -8.88 12.35 16.75
C LYS A 374 -10.31 11.88 16.42
N ALA A 375 -11.28 12.81 16.46
CA ALA A 375 -12.70 12.50 16.22
C ALA A 375 -13.00 12.03 14.79
N SER A 376 -12.11 12.35 13.83
CA SER A 376 -12.12 11.88 12.45
C SER A 376 -10.74 11.35 12.07
N GLY A 377 -10.63 10.69 10.93
CA GLY A 377 -9.33 10.27 10.40
C GLY A 377 -8.41 11.45 10.06
N HIS A 378 -7.18 11.13 9.76
CA HIS A 378 -6.17 12.11 9.36
C HIS A 378 -5.90 12.15 7.85
N LEU A 379 -6.52 11.26 7.08
CA LEU A 379 -6.49 11.31 5.62
C LEU A 379 -7.46 12.41 5.15
N ARG A 380 -6.98 13.36 4.37
CA ARG A 380 -7.81 14.43 3.80
C ARG A 380 -7.75 14.38 2.28
N VAL A 381 -8.89 14.46 1.66
CA VAL A 381 -8.99 14.71 0.21
C VAL A 381 -9.32 16.18 0.04
N LEU A 382 -8.45 16.91 -0.66
CA LEU A 382 -8.60 18.35 -0.86
C LEU A 382 -8.90 18.63 -2.32
N TYR A 383 -9.88 19.52 -2.57
CA TYR A 383 -10.29 19.99 -3.88
C TYR A 383 -10.10 21.50 -3.99
N GLY A 384 -10.04 22.02 -5.19
CA GLY A 384 -9.93 23.46 -5.45
C GLY A 384 -9.38 23.75 -6.82
N ASN A 385 -9.11 25.03 -7.07
CA ASN A 385 -8.59 25.44 -8.38
C ASN A 385 -7.18 24.89 -8.66
N LEU A 386 -6.44 24.44 -7.62
CA LEU A 386 -5.14 23.79 -7.77
C LEU A 386 -5.25 22.28 -8.00
N ALA A 387 -6.29 21.64 -7.47
CA ALA A 387 -6.54 20.20 -7.56
C ALA A 387 -8.01 19.90 -7.89
N PRO A 388 -8.49 20.23 -9.11
CA PRO A 388 -9.91 20.05 -9.46
C PRO A 388 -10.36 18.59 -9.48
N GLU A 389 -9.47 17.62 -9.66
CA GLU A 389 -9.74 16.19 -9.59
C GLU A 389 -9.30 15.57 -8.25
N GLY A 390 -8.96 16.42 -7.28
CA GLY A 390 -8.58 16.04 -5.93
C GLY A 390 -7.07 15.91 -5.69
N SER A 391 -6.74 15.88 -4.42
CA SER A 391 -5.41 15.60 -3.88
C SER A 391 -5.56 14.91 -2.53
N VAL A 392 -4.48 14.27 -2.04
CA VAL A 392 -4.54 13.51 -0.79
C VAL A 392 -3.47 14.02 0.17
N ALA A 393 -3.89 14.32 1.40
CA ALA A 393 -3.04 14.78 2.48
C ALA A 393 -3.17 13.88 3.72
N LYS A 394 -2.12 13.84 4.53
CA LYS A 394 -2.15 13.26 5.86
C LYS A 394 -1.96 14.40 6.88
N ILE A 395 -3.06 14.89 7.45
CA ILE A 395 -3.06 16.03 8.37
C ILE A 395 -3.51 15.56 9.74
N THR A 396 -2.55 15.48 10.67
CA THR A 396 -2.77 14.94 12.02
C THR A 396 -3.38 15.98 12.95
N GLY A 397 -3.24 17.27 12.63
CA GLY A 397 -3.64 18.43 13.43
C GLY A 397 -2.51 18.97 14.33
N LYS A 398 -1.40 18.23 14.47
CA LYS A 398 -0.21 18.68 15.22
C LYS A 398 0.51 19.83 14.50
N GLU A 399 0.44 19.84 13.17
CA GLU A 399 0.98 20.85 12.26
C GLU A 399 0.02 22.02 12.00
N GLY A 400 -1.19 21.96 12.53
CA GLY A 400 -2.29 22.86 12.20
C GLY A 400 -3.25 22.26 11.18
N GLU A 401 -4.34 22.98 10.89
CA GLU A 401 -5.36 22.55 9.91
C GLU A 401 -5.47 23.50 8.70
N GLN A 402 -4.75 24.62 8.72
CA GLN A 402 -4.70 25.59 7.62
C GLN A 402 -3.26 26.09 7.43
N PHE A 403 -2.87 26.29 6.17
CA PHE A 403 -1.60 26.87 5.81
C PHE A 403 -1.77 27.75 4.57
N SER A 404 -1.17 28.96 4.57
CA SER A 404 -1.17 29.83 3.42
C SER A 404 0.20 30.49 3.26
N GLY A 405 0.72 30.55 2.05
CA GLY A 405 2.03 31.15 1.81
C GLY A 405 2.40 31.23 0.33
N PRO A 406 3.49 31.94 0.03
CA PRO A 406 4.00 32.07 -1.33
C PRO A 406 4.60 30.74 -1.82
N ALA A 407 4.32 30.37 -3.06
CA ALA A 407 4.86 29.20 -3.73
C ALA A 407 6.35 29.35 -4.02
N ILE A 408 7.10 28.26 -3.82
CA ILE A 408 8.45 28.05 -4.33
C ILE A 408 8.42 26.76 -5.15
N VAL A 409 8.65 26.87 -6.45
CA VAL A 409 8.41 25.79 -7.42
C VAL A 409 9.72 25.10 -7.78
N PHE A 410 9.71 23.75 -7.73
CA PHE A 410 10.79 22.88 -8.17
C PHE A 410 10.26 21.85 -9.18
N GLU A 411 11.08 21.51 -10.17
CA GLU A 411 10.67 20.63 -11.26
C GLU A 411 10.82 19.13 -10.94
N ASP A 412 11.55 18.78 -9.85
CA ASP A 412 11.69 17.42 -9.33
C ASP A 412 12.17 17.41 -7.88
N GLU A 413 12.20 16.18 -7.28
CA GLU A 413 12.65 15.94 -5.91
C GLU A 413 14.08 16.44 -5.64
N PHE A 414 14.99 16.20 -6.58
CA PHE A 414 16.41 16.51 -6.39
C PHE A 414 16.68 18.01 -6.48
N ASP A 415 15.93 18.69 -7.34
CA ASP A 415 15.95 20.14 -7.46
C ASP A 415 15.48 20.80 -6.16
N CYS A 416 14.39 20.30 -5.59
CA CYS A 416 13.90 20.74 -4.28
C CYS A 416 14.94 20.57 -3.18
N ILE A 417 15.62 19.43 -3.12
CA ILE A 417 16.66 19.17 -2.12
C ILE A 417 17.82 20.17 -2.26
N ARG A 418 18.21 20.49 -3.50
CA ARG A 418 19.23 21.52 -3.78
C ARG A 418 18.76 22.89 -3.30
N GLY A 419 17.55 23.30 -3.65
CA GLY A 419 16.97 24.58 -3.23
C GLY A 419 16.86 24.75 -1.70
N ILE A 420 16.52 23.67 -0.97
CA ILE A 420 16.52 23.67 0.51
C ILE A 420 17.94 23.92 1.04
N ARG A 421 18.93 23.18 0.51
CA ARG A 421 20.34 23.30 0.93
C ARG A 421 20.90 24.68 0.63
N ASP A 422 20.56 25.25 -0.54
CA ASP A 422 21.09 26.52 -1.02
C ASP A 422 20.34 27.74 -0.42
N GLY A 423 19.32 27.48 0.47
CA GLY A 423 18.62 28.51 1.23
C GLY A 423 17.52 29.25 0.44
N GLU A 424 17.02 28.66 -0.64
CA GLU A 424 15.91 29.22 -1.44
C GLU A 424 14.58 29.11 -0.69
N VAL A 425 14.39 28.02 0.08
CA VAL A 425 13.18 27.80 0.89
C VAL A 425 13.24 28.62 2.18
N LYS A 426 12.13 29.28 2.50
CA LYS A 426 12.00 30.13 3.69
C LYS A 426 10.76 29.72 4.50
N ALA A 427 10.78 30.03 5.80
CA ALA A 427 9.61 29.84 6.64
C ALA A 427 8.39 30.60 6.06
N GLY A 428 7.21 29.99 6.13
CA GLY A 428 5.97 30.51 5.58
C GLY A 428 5.76 30.20 4.09
N SER A 429 6.68 29.51 3.41
CA SER A 429 6.54 29.15 2.00
C SER A 429 5.71 27.87 1.80
N VAL A 430 5.09 27.75 0.63
CA VAL A 430 4.54 26.50 0.10
C VAL A 430 5.48 25.98 -0.98
N VAL A 431 6.19 24.91 -0.70
CA VAL A 431 7.06 24.25 -1.67
C VAL A 431 6.21 23.40 -2.62
N VAL A 432 6.38 23.61 -3.93
CA VAL A 432 5.69 22.88 -4.99
C VAL A 432 6.71 22.03 -5.74
N ILE A 433 6.57 20.72 -5.65
CA ILE A 433 7.35 19.77 -6.45
C ILE A 433 6.43 19.22 -7.54
N ARG A 434 6.70 19.51 -8.80
CA ARG A 434 5.87 19.10 -9.94
C ARG A 434 6.62 18.20 -10.90
N ASN A 435 5.90 17.60 -11.87
CA ASN A 435 6.42 16.62 -12.81
C ASN A 435 6.96 15.33 -12.14
N GLU A 436 6.38 14.97 -11.00
CA GLU A 436 6.59 13.71 -10.27
C GLU A 436 5.29 12.86 -10.22
N GLY A 437 4.27 13.23 -10.98
CA GLY A 437 3.05 12.46 -11.20
C GLY A 437 3.28 11.17 -12.00
N PRO A 438 2.22 10.36 -12.23
CA PRO A 438 2.34 9.04 -12.86
C PRO A 438 2.99 9.04 -14.23
N LYS A 439 2.77 10.08 -15.05
CA LYS A 439 3.37 10.23 -16.39
C LYS A 439 4.62 11.11 -16.36
N GLY A 440 4.55 12.28 -15.75
CA GLY A 440 5.63 13.27 -15.72
C GLY A 440 6.84 12.82 -14.92
N GLY A 441 6.62 12.19 -13.77
CA GLY A 441 7.59 11.42 -13.01
C GLY A 441 7.36 9.92 -13.19
N PRO A 442 7.74 9.30 -14.31
CA PRO A 442 7.28 7.97 -14.66
C PRO A 442 7.38 7.00 -13.49
N GLY A 443 6.22 6.43 -13.08
CA GLY A 443 6.12 5.61 -11.89
C GLY A 443 5.79 6.37 -10.60
N MET A 444 5.55 7.68 -10.64
CA MET A 444 5.09 8.47 -9.51
C MET A 444 5.91 8.19 -8.23
N PRO A 445 7.21 8.54 -8.21
CA PRO A 445 8.12 8.14 -7.13
C PRO A 445 7.64 8.62 -5.76
N GLU A 446 7.86 7.81 -4.74
CA GLU A 446 7.49 8.12 -3.37
C GLU A 446 8.63 8.89 -2.69
N MET A 447 8.40 10.14 -2.32
CA MET A 447 9.41 11.04 -1.81
C MET A 447 9.44 11.02 -0.26
N LEU A 448 10.63 10.98 0.33
CA LEU A 448 10.88 11.15 1.76
C LEU A 448 12.01 12.16 2.03
N LYS A 449 12.97 12.27 1.12
CA LYS A 449 14.13 13.15 1.30
C LYS A 449 13.76 14.64 1.40
N PRO A 450 12.84 15.22 0.59
CA PRO A 450 12.45 16.63 0.70
C PRO A 450 11.88 16.95 2.08
N THR A 451 10.97 16.09 2.61
CA THR A 451 10.38 16.29 3.94
C THR A 451 11.42 16.16 5.04
N SER A 452 12.33 15.18 4.94
CA SER A 452 13.45 15.03 5.89
C SER A 452 14.42 16.21 5.83
N ALA A 453 14.70 16.74 4.64
CA ALA A 453 15.56 17.91 4.45
C ALA A 453 14.93 19.17 5.07
N LEU A 454 13.63 19.39 4.88
CA LEU A 454 12.90 20.49 5.52
C LEU A 454 12.94 20.42 7.05
N ILE A 455 12.70 19.21 7.61
CA ILE A 455 12.79 19.00 9.06
C ILE A 455 14.22 19.25 9.56
N GLY A 456 15.23 18.74 8.86
CA GLY A 456 16.64 18.95 9.18
C GLY A 456 17.06 20.42 9.13
N ALA A 457 16.48 21.19 8.21
CA ALA A 457 16.69 22.65 8.10
C ALA A 457 15.87 23.48 9.12
N GLY A 458 15.05 22.83 9.95
CA GLY A 458 14.22 23.49 10.97
C GLY A 458 12.88 24.02 10.46
N PHE A 459 12.44 23.63 9.26
CA PHE A 459 11.22 24.11 8.62
C PHE A 459 10.00 23.18 8.78
N GLY A 460 10.11 22.10 9.54
CA GLY A 460 9.09 21.04 9.61
C GLY A 460 7.66 21.49 9.91
N ASN A 461 7.46 22.60 10.62
CA ASN A 461 6.14 23.16 10.95
C ASN A 461 5.89 24.54 10.31
N SER A 462 6.84 25.08 9.55
CA SER A 462 6.77 26.43 8.99
C SER A 462 6.76 26.48 7.47
N VAL A 463 6.74 25.33 6.82
CA VAL A 463 6.68 25.16 5.37
C VAL A 463 5.69 24.06 5.03
N ALA A 464 4.80 24.32 4.06
CA ALA A 464 3.97 23.27 3.47
C ALA A 464 4.61 22.73 2.19
N LEU A 465 4.29 21.47 1.86
CA LEU A 465 4.82 20.78 0.68
C LEU A 465 3.68 20.20 -0.15
N ILE A 466 3.62 20.50 -1.43
CA ILE A 466 2.63 19.95 -2.35
C ILE A 466 3.29 19.34 -3.59
N THR A 467 2.68 18.28 -4.15
CA THR A 467 3.20 17.58 -5.34
C THR A 467 2.10 16.85 -6.10
N ASP A 468 2.30 16.69 -7.41
CA ASP A 468 1.56 15.74 -8.23
C ASP A 468 2.07 14.29 -8.09
N GLY A 469 3.21 14.11 -7.41
CA GLY A 469 3.77 12.84 -7.00
C GLY A 469 3.21 12.31 -5.68
N ARG A 470 4.01 11.51 -4.96
CA ARG A 470 3.65 10.89 -3.66
C ARG A 470 4.68 11.18 -2.59
N PHE A 471 4.21 11.17 -1.35
CA PHE A 471 5.09 11.17 -0.18
C PHE A 471 5.05 9.83 0.54
N SER A 472 6.16 9.45 1.16
CA SER A 472 6.28 8.24 1.96
C SER A 472 5.30 8.24 3.13
N GLY A 473 4.81 7.06 3.52
CA GLY A 473 3.98 6.86 4.71
C GLY A 473 4.66 7.28 6.03
N GLY A 474 5.99 7.45 6.03
CA GLY A 474 6.76 7.97 7.16
C GLY A 474 6.88 9.50 7.21
N THR A 475 6.28 10.22 6.27
CA THR A 475 6.36 11.69 6.17
C THR A 475 5.54 12.38 7.28
N HIS A 476 6.07 13.50 7.78
CA HIS A 476 5.44 14.39 8.74
C HIS A 476 5.41 15.82 8.21
N GLY A 477 4.50 16.65 8.76
CA GLY A 477 4.32 18.05 8.40
C GLY A 477 3.11 18.29 7.50
N PHE A 478 2.96 19.53 7.03
CA PHE A 478 1.85 19.94 6.17
C PHE A 478 2.12 19.51 4.73
N VAL A 479 1.69 18.29 4.37
CA VAL A 479 2.10 17.62 3.13
C VAL A 479 0.90 17.14 2.35
N VAL A 480 0.80 17.58 1.07
CA VAL A 480 -0.28 17.23 0.13
C VAL A 480 0.34 16.60 -1.12
N GLY A 481 -0.04 15.36 -1.41
CA GLY A 481 0.36 14.64 -2.62
C GLY A 481 -0.82 14.32 -3.53
N HIS A 482 -0.55 13.59 -4.61
CA HIS A 482 -1.55 13.13 -5.57
C HIS A 482 -2.37 14.29 -6.17
N VAL A 483 -1.77 15.47 -6.35
CA VAL A 483 -2.49 16.61 -6.94
C VAL A 483 -2.87 16.26 -8.37
N CYS A 484 -4.17 16.27 -8.65
CA CYS A 484 -4.75 15.89 -9.93
C CYS A 484 -5.55 17.05 -10.55
N PRO A 485 -5.43 17.24 -11.89
CA PRO A 485 -4.53 16.55 -12.84
C PRO A 485 -3.05 16.89 -12.61
N GLU A 486 -2.14 15.93 -12.96
CA GLU A 486 -0.70 16.13 -12.82
C GLU A 486 -0.15 17.24 -13.76
N ALA A 487 1.03 17.76 -13.44
CA ALA A 487 1.67 18.83 -14.24
C ALA A 487 1.94 18.41 -15.68
N PHE A 488 2.33 17.15 -15.91
CA PHE A 488 2.61 16.63 -17.25
C PHE A 488 1.39 16.68 -18.19
N ASP A 489 0.19 16.49 -17.66
CA ASP A 489 -1.08 16.63 -18.41
C ASP A 489 -1.58 18.09 -18.43
N GLY A 490 -0.78 19.02 -17.91
CA GLY A 490 -1.11 20.45 -17.85
C GLY A 490 -2.19 20.77 -16.83
N GLY A 491 -2.25 20.01 -15.75
CA GLY A 491 -3.07 20.36 -14.57
C GLY A 491 -2.65 21.72 -13.98
N PRO A 492 -3.48 22.31 -13.12
CA PRO A 492 -3.19 23.65 -12.56
C PRO A 492 -1.84 23.75 -11.85
N ILE A 493 -1.35 22.66 -11.25
CA ILE A 493 -0.02 22.62 -10.62
C ILE A 493 1.13 22.93 -11.61
N ALA A 494 0.96 22.65 -12.92
CA ALA A 494 1.91 23.03 -13.96
C ALA A 494 1.99 24.54 -14.17
N LEU A 495 0.96 25.28 -13.77
CA LEU A 495 0.80 26.72 -14.01
C LEU A 495 1.25 27.58 -12.82
N VAL A 496 1.58 26.94 -11.69
CA VAL A 496 2.07 27.64 -10.48
C VAL A 496 3.39 28.35 -10.80
N GLN A 497 3.50 29.59 -10.36
CA GLN A 497 4.72 30.40 -10.45
C GLN A 497 5.24 30.75 -9.05
N ASN A 498 6.54 31.01 -8.94
CA ASN A 498 7.13 31.46 -7.68
C ASN A 498 6.44 32.76 -7.21
N GLY A 499 6.01 32.76 -5.94
CA GLY A 499 5.30 33.88 -5.33
C GLY A 499 3.78 33.79 -5.38
N ASP A 500 3.18 32.88 -6.15
CA ASP A 500 1.73 32.65 -6.09
C ASP A 500 1.32 32.24 -4.67
N ILE A 501 0.28 32.85 -4.13
CA ILE A 501 -0.22 32.47 -2.80
C ILE A 501 -1.06 31.21 -2.93
N ILE A 502 -0.65 30.16 -2.21
CA ILE A 502 -1.40 28.90 -2.12
C ILE A 502 -1.95 28.76 -0.71
N THR A 503 -3.22 28.41 -0.62
CA THR A 503 -3.92 28.13 0.64
C THR A 503 -4.37 26.68 0.69
N ILE A 504 -4.02 26.00 1.77
CA ILE A 504 -4.43 24.62 2.10
C ILE A 504 -5.31 24.70 3.34
N ASP A 505 -6.54 24.23 3.24
CA ASP A 505 -7.53 24.23 4.32
C ASP A 505 -8.08 22.81 4.53
N ALA A 506 -7.60 22.15 5.56
CA ALA A 506 -8.04 20.79 5.92
C ALA A 506 -9.39 20.78 6.65
N VAL A 507 -9.87 21.91 7.15
CA VAL A 507 -11.21 22.02 7.77
C VAL A 507 -12.28 21.97 6.69
N ASN A 508 -12.07 22.77 5.63
CA ASN A 508 -12.99 22.86 4.50
C ASN A 508 -12.67 21.89 3.37
N ASN A 509 -11.57 21.13 3.48
CA ASN A 509 -11.04 20.22 2.46
C ASN A 509 -10.75 20.94 1.12
N THR A 510 -10.11 22.10 1.17
CA THR A 510 -9.76 22.87 -0.03
C THR A 510 -8.26 23.10 -0.19
N ILE A 511 -7.85 23.24 -1.46
CA ILE A 511 -6.50 23.64 -1.86
C ILE A 511 -6.61 24.58 -3.05
N ASP A 512 -6.27 25.84 -2.83
CA ASP A 512 -6.47 26.90 -3.81
C ASP A 512 -5.23 27.77 -4.02
N MET A 513 -5.10 28.25 -5.24
CA MET A 513 -4.11 29.23 -5.66
C MET A 513 -4.81 30.56 -5.91
N ALA A 514 -4.29 31.65 -5.32
CA ALA A 514 -4.86 33.00 -5.45
C ALA A 514 -4.46 33.65 -6.79
N VAL A 515 -4.86 33.00 -7.89
CA VAL A 515 -4.65 33.43 -9.27
C VAL A 515 -6.00 33.45 -9.98
N SER A 516 -6.30 34.52 -10.73
CA SER A 516 -7.60 34.64 -11.40
C SER A 516 -7.79 33.58 -12.49
N ALA A 517 -9.04 33.28 -12.82
CA ALA A 517 -9.35 32.32 -13.88
C ALA A 517 -8.82 32.79 -15.25
N GLU A 518 -8.81 34.10 -15.51
CA GLU A 518 -8.28 34.73 -16.71
C GLU A 518 -6.77 34.52 -16.82
N GLU A 519 -6.04 34.75 -15.72
CA GLU A 519 -4.60 34.55 -15.68
C GLU A 519 -4.23 33.07 -15.83
N LEU A 520 -4.96 32.18 -15.15
CA LEU A 520 -4.77 30.72 -15.32
C LEU A 520 -4.98 30.30 -16.78
N LYS A 521 -6.00 30.84 -17.45
CA LYS A 521 -6.24 30.60 -18.87
C LYS A 521 -5.10 31.12 -19.75
N GLU A 522 -4.56 32.29 -19.42
CA GLU A 522 -3.40 32.87 -20.13
C GLU A 522 -2.15 31.99 -19.92
N ARG A 523 -1.85 31.61 -18.67
CA ARG A 523 -0.72 30.70 -18.35
C ARG A 523 -0.87 29.36 -19.08
N LYS A 524 -2.08 28.80 -19.11
CA LYS A 524 -2.39 27.55 -19.82
C LYS A 524 -2.18 27.66 -21.31
N SER A 525 -2.50 28.80 -21.92
CA SER A 525 -2.29 29.04 -23.37
C SER A 525 -0.80 29.06 -23.76
N LYS A 526 0.07 29.42 -22.84
CA LYS A 526 1.53 29.46 -23.02
C LYS A 526 2.23 28.16 -22.61
N TRP A 527 1.54 27.31 -21.83
CA TRP A 527 2.09 26.04 -21.36
C TRP A 527 2.28 25.08 -22.54
N LYS A 528 3.37 24.34 -22.50
CA LYS A 528 3.64 23.24 -23.43
C LYS A 528 3.94 21.99 -22.67
N GLN A 529 3.34 20.89 -23.10
CA GLN A 529 3.61 19.59 -22.52
C GLN A 529 5.11 19.25 -22.62
N PRO A 530 5.77 18.93 -21.52
CA PRO A 530 7.17 18.51 -21.55
C PRO A 530 7.33 17.16 -22.27
N GLU A 531 8.55 16.86 -22.71
CA GLU A 531 8.86 15.50 -23.19
C GLU A 531 8.86 14.52 -22.02
N LEU A 532 8.49 13.25 -22.31
CA LEU A 532 8.62 12.18 -21.33
C LEU A 532 10.09 12.02 -20.92
N LYS A 533 10.35 11.95 -19.62
CA LYS A 533 11.68 11.72 -19.03
C LYS A 533 12.32 10.40 -19.49
N VAL A 534 11.52 9.47 -20.04
CA VAL A 534 11.94 8.14 -20.49
C VAL A 534 11.50 7.88 -21.94
N LYS A 535 12.32 7.14 -22.71
CA LYS A 535 12.08 6.90 -24.16
C LYS A 535 11.80 5.41 -24.49
N SER A 536 12.02 4.49 -23.54
CA SER A 536 11.85 3.04 -23.74
C SER A 536 11.73 2.30 -22.41
N GLY A 537 11.45 0.99 -22.48
CA GLY A 537 11.41 0.11 -21.32
C GLY A 537 10.09 0.16 -20.56
N VAL A 538 10.09 -0.40 -19.33
CA VAL A 538 8.89 -0.56 -18.51
C VAL A 538 8.31 0.79 -18.07
N LEU A 539 9.15 1.74 -17.69
CA LEU A 539 8.71 3.09 -17.31
C LEU A 539 8.04 3.83 -18.47
N TYR A 540 8.54 3.66 -19.69
CA TYR A 540 7.93 4.27 -20.88
C TYR A 540 6.55 3.66 -21.17
N LYS A 541 6.43 2.33 -21.13
CA LYS A 541 5.14 1.65 -21.29
C LYS A 541 4.13 2.13 -20.25
N TYR A 542 4.56 2.20 -19.00
CA TYR A 542 3.73 2.69 -17.89
C TYR A 542 3.25 4.12 -18.13
N ALA A 543 4.15 5.05 -18.42
CA ALA A 543 3.80 6.45 -18.65
C ALA A 543 2.83 6.66 -19.83
N LYS A 544 2.83 5.75 -20.82
CA LYS A 544 1.90 5.79 -21.96
C LYS A 544 0.50 5.26 -21.65
N LEU A 545 0.35 4.37 -20.68
CA LEU A 545 -0.89 3.66 -20.39
C LEU A 545 -1.57 4.13 -19.11
N VAL A 546 -0.79 4.68 -18.17
CA VAL A 546 -1.26 4.94 -16.81
C VAL A 546 -2.38 6.01 -16.77
N SER A 547 -3.40 5.72 -15.97
CA SER A 547 -4.46 6.65 -15.61
C SER A 547 -3.99 7.67 -14.56
N SER A 548 -4.82 8.67 -14.23
CA SER A 548 -4.52 9.66 -13.20
C SER A 548 -4.41 9.03 -11.80
N ALA A 549 -3.82 9.77 -10.86
CA ALA A 549 -3.73 9.31 -9.47
C ALA A 549 -5.10 9.27 -8.79
N SER A 550 -6.06 10.13 -9.16
CA SER A 550 -7.46 10.06 -8.70
C SER A 550 -8.16 8.78 -9.15
N GLU A 551 -7.63 8.11 -10.18
CA GLU A 551 -8.12 6.85 -10.72
C GLU A 551 -7.27 5.63 -10.32
N GLY A 552 -6.30 5.80 -9.41
CA GLY A 552 -5.48 4.71 -8.87
C GLY A 552 -4.25 4.36 -9.69
N CYS A 553 -3.89 5.14 -10.73
CA CYS A 553 -2.72 4.89 -11.57
C CYS A 553 -2.69 3.49 -12.20
N ILE A 554 -3.82 3.00 -12.74
CA ILE A 554 -3.91 1.69 -13.40
C ILE A 554 -3.51 1.79 -14.88
N THR A 555 -3.13 0.65 -15.50
CA THR A 555 -2.63 0.59 -16.89
C THR A 555 -3.47 -0.28 -17.81
N ASP A 556 -4.51 -0.90 -17.30
CA ASP A 556 -5.33 -1.91 -18.00
C ASP A 556 -6.76 -1.44 -18.38
N LYS A 557 -7.05 -0.13 -18.22
CA LYS A 557 -8.36 0.47 -18.56
C LYS A 557 -8.19 1.86 -19.16
#